data_69a4d205f5f7147531681ce4f4920770
#
_entry.id   69a4d205f5f7147531681ce4f4920770
#
_cell.length_a   1.000
_cell.length_b   1.000
_cell.length_c   1.000
_cell.angle_alpha   90.00
_cell.angle_beta   90.00
_cell.angle_gamma   90.00
#
_symmetry.space_group_name_H-M   'P 1'
#
loop_
_entity.id
_entity.type
_entity.pdbx_description
1 polymer ?
#
loop_
_entity_poly.entity_id
_entity_poly.type
_entity_poly.pdbx_seq_one_letter_code
_entity_poly.pdbx_strand_id
1 'polypeptide(L)'
;MKTVIQEAIKVIEQYKSATAYNILALAHKRSGNYETAQKIYENLLIQNPKNALFLGNLGNLYTDLGFLDKAEDCYVRCLEIDKKNYDVSVSLANVLNSKGKFSEALATLKNLIEEKLYNTQTNLSDLNYRIAEIYRSAGSDYAQKAISYYEASDNPLSDAHRLELVYTNEDKDKFLKVEEDIIKKRVATPLLAAVQSHAAIRYNKIDENLFCKDPFEFIHHSRLTEDDGFNSSLVSNLLRLKSDLDTVSQSLLSNGEQSAGNFFLSKDPSIVLVRDIILGRINHYRSLFAGKTDAFISNWPENYELHGWIVDIRKGGSLGGHMHKLGWLSGSLYLKIPMTLSPSEGNIVFSLNGANYPTGSKIFPEKEVEIGTGDIVLFPSSVFHRTLPFDSEENRVTLAFDVKPF
;
A
#
# COMPACT_ATOMS: atom_id res chain seq x y z
N MET A 1 0.57 -1.09 -24.17
CA MET A 1 1.79 -1.83 -23.81
C MET A 1 2.25 -2.78 -24.92
N LYS A 2 1.43 -3.74 -25.44
CA LYS A 2 1.83 -4.64 -26.54
C LYS A 2 2.37 -3.87 -27.77
N THR A 3 1.74 -2.77 -28.15
CA THR A 3 2.17 -1.90 -29.27
C THR A 3 3.57 -1.31 -29.03
N VAL A 4 3.84 -0.80 -27.81
CA VAL A 4 5.15 -0.23 -27.46
C VAL A 4 6.26 -1.28 -27.54
N ILE A 5 5.99 -2.51 -27.06
CA ILE A 5 6.94 -3.63 -27.16
C ILE A 5 7.23 -3.95 -28.63
N GLN A 6 6.20 -4.04 -29.47
CA GLN A 6 6.35 -4.33 -30.91
C GLN A 6 7.12 -3.24 -31.66
N GLU A 7 6.84 -1.98 -31.36
CA GLU A 7 7.57 -0.84 -31.95
C GLU A 7 9.02 -0.82 -31.50
N ALA A 8 9.28 -1.03 -30.19
CA ALA A 8 10.66 -1.11 -29.70
C ALA A 8 11.45 -2.24 -30.37
N ILE A 9 10.84 -3.41 -30.57
CA ILE A 9 11.46 -4.54 -31.28
C ILE A 9 11.81 -4.15 -32.72
N LYS A 10 10.90 -3.51 -33.46
CA LYS A 10 11.19 -3.05 -34.86
C LYS A 10 12.36 -2.08 -34.89
N VAL A 11 12.43 -1.11 -33.96
CA VAL A 11 13.54 -0.16 -33.89
C VAL A 11 14.86 -0.86 -33.54
N ILE A 12 14.81 -1.88 -32.66
CA ILE A 12 15.99 -2.69 -32.32
C ILE A 12 16.50 -3.48 -33.53
N GLU A 13 15.60 -4.12 -34.27
CA GLU A 13 15.95 -4.88 -35.50
C GLU A 13 16.62 -3.99 -36.52
N GLN A 14 16.16 -2.74 -36.64
CA GLN A 14 16.69 -1.80 -37.66
C GLN A 14 17.98 -1.08 -37.21
N TYR A 15 18.08 -0.66 -35.94
CA TYR A 15 19.12 0.28 -35.49
C TYR A 15 19.95 -0.21 -34.29
N LYS A 16 19.63 -1.35 -33.68
CA LYS A 16 20.27 -1.88 -32.45
C LYS A 16 20.48 -0.81 -31.35
N SER A 17 19.53 0.11 -31.24
CA SER A 17 19.62 1.28 -30.37
C SER A 17 19.50 0.90 -28.89
N ALA A 18 20.47 1.34 -28.07
CA ALA A 18 20.41 1.18 -26.59
C ALA A 18 19.17 1.86 -25.99
N THR A 19 18.72 2.98 -26.56
CA THR A 19 17.48 3.66 -26.17
C THR A 19 16.26 2.78 -26.41
N ALA A 20 16.19 2.07 -27.55
CA ALA A 20 15.08 1.16 -27.85
C ALA A 20 15.07 -0.05 -26.89
N TYR A 21 16.24 -0.59 -26.56
CA TYR A 21 16.35 -1.64 -25.53
C TYR A 21 15.90 -1.14 -24.14
N ASN A 22 16.23 0.10 -23.76
CA ASN A 22 15.75 0.70 -22.52
C ASN A 22 14.21 0.82 -22.49
N ILE A 23 13.61 1.29 -23.60
CA ILE A 23 12.13 1.36 -23.73
C ILE A 23 11.52 -0.04 -23.64
N LEU A 24 12.13 -1.03 -24.27
CA LEU A 24 11.67 -2.42 -24.21
C LEU A 24 11.73 -2.97 -22.79
N ALA A 25 12.83 -2.73 -22.05
CA ALA A 25 12.97 -3.15 -20.66
C ALA A 25 11.92 -2.49 -19.76
N LEU A 26 11.69 -1.18 -19.90
CA LEU A 26 10.63 -0.47 -19.18
C LEU A 26 9.24 -1.03 -19.50
N ALA A 27 8.97 -1.36 -20.76
CA ALA A 27 7.70 -1.95 -21.16
C ALA A 27 7.50 -3.36 -20.58
N HIS A 28 8.56 -4.18 -20.52
CA HIS A 28 8.54 -5.48 -19.84
C HIS A 28 8.32 -5.33 -18.34
N LYS A 29 9.05 -4.43 -17.66
CA LYS A 29 8.85 -4.12 -16.25
C LYS A 29 7.38 -3.75 -15.95
N ARG A 30 6.81 -2.79 -16.71
CA ARG A 30 5.40 -2.38 -16.58
C ARG A 30 4.39 -3.48 -16.91
N SER A 31 4.82 -4.51 -17.60
CA SER A 31 3.98 -5.68 -17.95
C SER A 31 4.15 -6.83 -16.95
N GLY A 32 4.94 -6.66 -15.88
CA GLY A 32 5.25 -7.72 -14.89
C GLY A 32 6.27 -8.75 -15.38
N ASN A 33 6.89 -8.55 -16.56
CA ASN A 33 7.92 -9.46 -17.10
C ASN A 33 9.30 -9.04 -16.57
N TYR A 34 9.48 -9.11 -15.26
CA TYR A 34 10.66 -8.59 -14.56
C TYR A 34 11.97 -9.29 -14.97
N GLU A 35 11.97 -10.60 -15.11
CA GLU A 35 13.14 -11.37 -15.53
C GLU A 35 13.65 -10.91 -16.91
N THR A 36 12.74 -10.69 -17.87
CA THR A 36 13.10 -10.18 -19.19
C THR A 36 13.66 -8.77 -19.11
N ALA A 37 13.04 -7.89 -18.33
CA ALA A 37 13.52 -6.54 -18.11
C ALA A 37 14.92 -6.52 -17.49
N GLN A 38 15.17 -7.36 -16.49
CA GLN A 38 16.47 -7.52 -15.83
C GLN A 38 17.56 -7.92 -16.82
N LYS A 39 17.33 -8.99 -17.60
CA LYS A 39 18.28 -9.47 -18.62
C LYS A 39 18.63 -8.37 -19.63
N ILE A 40 17.65 -7.57 -20.05
CA ILE A 40 17.89 -6.47 -20.98
C ILE A 40 18.80 -5.40 -20.33
N TYR A 41 18.51 -4.96 -19.10
CA TYR A 41 19.33 -3.96 -18.42
C TYR A 41 20.75 -4.47 -18.12
N GLU A 42 20.91 -5.72 -17.68
CA GLU A 42 22.22 -6.32 -17.45
C GLU A 42 23.05 -6.35 -18.75
N ASN A 43 22.46 -6.74 -19.89
CA ASN A 43 23.13 -6.72 -21.19
C ASN A 43 23.49 -5.28 -21.65
N LEU A 44 22.62 -4.31 -21.40
CA LEU A 44 22.91 -2.90 -21.69
C LEU A 44 24.10 -2.39 -20.86
N LEU A 45 24.20 -2.80 -19.59
CA LEU A 45 25.29 -2.41 -18.71
C LEU A 45 26.60 -3.14 -18.98
N ILE A 46 26.58 -4.34 -19.55
CA ILE A 46 27.79 -4.99 -20.08
C ILE A 46 28.44 -4.13 -21.16
N GLN A 47 27.63 -3.57 -22.06
CA GLN A 47 28.12 -2.73 -23.15
C GLN A 47 28.40 -1.28 -22.72
N ASN A 48 27.68 -0.78 -21.71
CA ASN A 48 27.74 0.60 -21.23
C ASN A 48 27.78 0.64 -19.69
N PRO A 49 28.85 0.20 -19.05
CA PRO A 49 28.91 -0.01 -17.59
C PRO A 49 28.79 1.28 -16.76
N LYS A 50 29.03 2.44 -17.39
CA LYS A 50 28.91 3.77 -16.77
C LYS A 50 27.72 4.56 -17.29
N ASN A 51 26.62 3.90 -17.62
CA ASN A 51 25.39 4.59 -18.01
C ASN A 51 24.47 4.79 -16.81
N ALA A 52 24.39 6.03 -16.32
CA ALA A 52 23.58 6.39 -15.14
C ALA A 52 22.08 6.04 -15.33
N LEU A 53 21.51 6.24 -16.52
CA LEU A 53 20.11 5.93 -16.80
C LEU A 53 19.82 4.44 -16.66
N PHE A 54 20.68 3.57 -17.18
CA PHE A 54 20.46 2.12 -17.09
C PHE A 54 20.68 1.61 -15.67
N LEU A 55 21.65 2.16 -14.94
CA LEU A 55 21.86 1.86 -13.52
C LEU A 55 20.65 2.27 -12.68
N GLY A 56 20.12 3.49 -12.86
CA GLY A 56 18.93 3.95 -12.16
C GLY A 56 17.71 3.07 -12.42
N ASN A 57 17.47 2.72 -13.69
CA ASN A 57 16.35 1.87 -14.09
C ASN A 57 16.47 0.42 -13.57
N LEU A 58 17.69 -0.15 -13.57
CA LEU A 58 17.93 -1.46 -12.97
C LEU A 58 17.78 -1.42 -11.45
N GLY A 59 18.22 -0.35 -10.80
CA GLY A 59 17.98 -0.11 -9.37
C GLY A 59 16.49 -0.07 -9.04
N ASN A 60 15.69 0.64 -9.83
CA ASN A 60 14.23 0.67 -9.69
C ASN A 60 13.60 -0.72 -9.90
N LEU A 61 14.13 -1.52 -10.82
CA LEU A 61 13.66 -2.89 -11.02
C LEU A 61 13.98 -3.78 -9.82
N TYR A 62 15.19 -3.68 -9.28
CA TYR A 62 15.58 -4.44 -8.08
C TYR A 62 14.80 -4.00 -6.84
N THR A 63 14.45 -2.72 -6.73
CA THR A 63 13.56 -2.23 -5.65
C THR A 63 12.17 -2.87 -5.75
N ASP A 64 11.57 -2.92 -6.95
CA ASP A 64 10.26 -3.56 -7.16
C ASP A 64 10.29 -5.06 -6.86
N LEU A 65 11.43 -5.72 -7.08
CA LEU A 65 11.66 -7.14 -6.76
C LEU A 65 12.04 -7.40 -5.30
N GLY A 66 12.25 -6.35 -4.48
CA GLY A 66 12.69 -6.48 -3.09
C GLY A 66 14.19 -6.79 -2.92
N PHE A 67 14.99 -6.76 -3.99
CA PHE A 67 16.44 -7.01 -3.95
C PHE A 67 17.20 -5.74 -3.52
N LEU A 68 16.97 -5.31 -2.27
CA LEU A 68 17.40 -4.01 -1.76
C LEU A 68 18.91 -3.79 -1.82
N ASP A 69 19.74 -4.82 -1.63
CA ASP A 69 21.20 -4.70 -1.73
C ASP A 69 21.66 -4.40 -3.16
N LYS A 70 21.05 -5.07 -4.14
CA LYS A 70 21.35 -4.82 -5.56
C LYS A 70 20.84 -3.45 -6.01
N ALA A 71 19.70 -3.02 -5.48
CA ALA A 71 19.14 -1.70 -5.76
C ALA A 71 20.07 -0.60 -5.23
N GLU A 72 20.54 -0.73 -3.98
CA GLU A 72 21.52 0.19 -3.37
C GLU A 72 22.80 0.30 -4.21
N ASP A 73 23.42 -0.84 -4.60
CA ASP A 73 24.61 -0.84 -5.46
C ASP A 73 24.37 -0.08 -6.78
N CYS A 74 23.27 -0.36 -7.45
CA CYS A 74 22.92 0.32 -8.70
C CYS A 74 22.76 1.84 -8.52
N TYR A 75 22.09 2.28 -7.46
CA TYR A 75 21.87 3.69 -7.20
C TYR A 75 23.17 4.41 -6.78
N VAL A 76 23.99 3.80 -5.94
CA VAL A 76 25.31 4.35 -5.57
C VAL A 76 26.17 4.55 -6.81
N ARG A 77 26.30 3.54 -7.67
CA ARG A 77 27.06 3.65 -8.93
C ARG A 77 26.46 4.68 -9.89
N CYS A 78 25.14 4.80 -9.92
CA CYS A 78 24.49 5.85 -10.70
C CYS A 78 24.89 7.25 -10.20
N LEU A 79 24.88 7.48 -8.88
CA LEU A 79 25.23 8.77 -8.27
C LEU A 79 26.75 9.06 -8.32
N GLU A 80 27.61 8.07 -8.45
CA GLU A 80 29.04 8.30 -8.76
C GLU A 80 29.24 8.96 -10.13
N ILE A 81 28.33 8.68 -11.08
CA ILE A 81 28.36 9.22 -12.45
C ILE A 81 27.59 10.55 -12.52
N ASP A 82 26.40 10.59 -11.98
CA ASP A 82 25.49 11.74 -11.97
C ASP A 82 25.10 12.10 -10.51
N LYS A 83 25.97 12.85 -9.84
CA LYS A 83 25.84 13.24 -8.43
C LYS A 83 24.59 14.10 -8.14
N LYS A 84 23.99 14.71 -9.16
CA LYS A 84 22.85 15.60 -9.01
C LYS A 84 21.52 14.96 -9.40
N ASN A 85 21.51 13.64 -9.59
CA ASN A 85 20.31 12.92 -9.96
C ASN A 85 19.32 12.87 -8.78
N TYR A 86 18.35 13.77 -8.80
CA TYR A 86 17.32 13.89 -7.77
C TYR A 86 16.54 12.58 -7.57
N ASP A 87 16.01 12.02 -8.65
CA ASP A 87 15.14 10.83 -8.57
C ASP A 87 15.87 9.60 -8.02
N VAL A 88 17.12 9.41 -8.43
CA VAL A 88 17.95 8.32 -7.94
C VAL A 88 18.34 8.54 -6.47
N SER A 89 18.62 9.77 -6.06
CA SER A 89 18.91 10.10 -4.65
C SER A 89 17.72 9.81 -3.75
N VAL A 90 16.51 10.17 -4.19
CA VAL A 90 15.26 9.85 -3.47
C VAL A 90 15.04 8.34 -3.42
N SER A 91 15.25 7.62 -4.52
CA SER A 91 15.12 6.15 -4.56
C SER A 91 16.13 5.46 -3.65
N LEU A 92 17.38 5.93 -3.63
CA LEU A 92 18.41 5.43 -2.71
C LEU A 92 18.01 5.63 -1.24
N ALA A 93 17.53 6.82 -0.89
CA ALA A 93 17.11 7.11 0.48
C ALA A 93 15.95 6.20 0.93
N ASN A 94 15.00 5.90 0.04
CA ASN A 94 13.91 4.96 0.34
C ASN A 94 14.44 3.53 0.58
N VAL A 95 15.38 3.05 -0.24
CA VAL A 95 16.01 1.74 -0.06
C VAL A 95 16.81 1.69 1.25
N LEU A 96 17.59 2.72 1.56
CA LEU A 96 18.34 2.84 2.81
C LEU A 96 17.42 2.83 4.03
N ASN A 97 16.29 3.56 3.96
CA ASN A 97 15.27 3.57 5.01
C ASN A 97 14.67 2.16 5.21
N SER A 98 14.32 1.46 4.13
CA SER A 98 13.81 0.08 4.19
C SER A 98 14.82 -0.91 4.77
N LYS A 99 16.11 -0.63 4.64
CA LYS A 99 17.22 -1.42 5.24
C LYS A 99 17.54 -1.00 6.68
N GLY A 100 16.84 -0.02 7.26
CA GLY A 100 17.14 0.51 8.59
C GLY A 100 18.39 1.41 8.66
N LYS A 101 18.98 1.78 7.52
CA LYS A 101 20.12 2.68 7.42
C LYS A 101 19.68 4.15 7.50
N PHE A 102 18.99 4.52 8.58
CA PHE A 102 18.30 5.81 8.73
C PHE A 102 19.24 7.02 8.60
N SER A 103 20.44 6.93 9.16
CA SER A 103 21.42 8.03 9.11
C SER A 103 21.88 8.33 7.68
N GLU A 104 22.14 7.30 6.88
CA GLU A 104 22.54 7.42 5.48
C GLU A 104 21.38 7.94 4.62
N ALA A 105 20.17 7.42 4.85
CA ALA A 105 18.96 7.90 4.17
C ALA A 105 18.70 9.39 4.43
N LEU A 106 18.80 9.82 5.70
CA LEU A 106 18.65 11.22 6.08
C LEU A 106 19.74 12.11 5.44
N ALA A 107 20.99 11.66 5.44
CA ALA A 107 22.10 12.41 4.83
C ALA A 107 21.84 12.61 3.32
N THR A 108 21.39 11.57 2.63
CA THR A 108 21.09 11.63 1.19
C THR A 108 20.01 12.67 0.88
N LEU A 109 18.88 12.67 1.62
CA LEU A 109 17.79 13.64 1.36
C LEU A 109 18.14 15.07 1.80
N LYS A 110 18.85 15.22 2.93
CA LYS A 110 19.27 16.54 3.40
C LYS A 110 20.26 17.20 2.46
N ASN A 111 21.16 16.42 1.87
CA ASN A 111 22.08 16.93 0.85
C ASN A 111 21.33 17.52 -0.35
N LEU A 112 20.19 16.92 -0.77
CA LEU A 112 19.36 17.51 -1.84
C LEU A 112 18.82 18.89 -1.46
N ILE A 113 18.49 19.09 -0.20
CA ILE A 113 18.01 20.40 0.31
C ILE A 113 19.16 21.40 0.41
N GLU A 114 20.28 21.02 1.01
CA GLU A 114 21.46 21.87 1.24
C GLU A 114 22.07 22.35 -0.09
N GLU A 115 22.22 21.46 -1.06
CA GLU A 115 22.73 21.75 -2.39
C GLU A 115 21.68 22.35 -3.34
N LYS A 116 20.42 22.53 -2.88
CA LYS A 116 19.28 23.04 -3.65
C LYS A 116 19.06 22.26 -4.96
N LEU A 117 19.17 20.94 -4.90
CA LEU A 117 19.00 20.04 -6.03
C LEU A 117 17.54 19.68 -6.31
N TYR A 118 16.61 20.50 -5.88
CA TYR A 118 15.17 20.39 -6.15
C TYR A 118 14.70 21.53 -7.05
N ASN A 119 13.76 21.23 -7.94
CA ASN A 119 13.35 22.18 -8.98
C ASN A 119 12.11 23.00 -8.62
N THR A 120 11.31 22.55 -7.65
CA THR A 120 10.03 23.18 -7.30
C THR A 120 9.80 23.14 -5.79
N GLN A 121 8.89 24.01 -5.31
CA GLN A 121 8.42 23.97 -3.92
C GLN A 121 7.76 22.62 -3.59
N THR A 122 7.10 22.00 -4.55
CA THR A 122 6.49 20.66 -4.40
C THR A 122 7.56 19.61 -4.12
N ASN A 123 8.71 19.65 -4.79
CA ASN A 123 9.83 18.73 -4.50
C ASN A 123 10.38 18.95 -3.09
N LEU A 124 10.49 20.19 -2.62
CA LEU A 124 10.95 20.48 -1.25
C LEU A 124 9.95 19.96 -0.22
N SER A 125 8.66 20.14 -0.46
CA SER A 125 7.59 19.59 0.37
C SER A 125 7.65 18.04 0.44
N ASP A 126 7.85 17.38 -0.70
CA ASP A 126 8.02 15.92 -0.76
C ASP A 126 9.28 15.44 -0.02
N LEU A 127 10.41 16.17 -0.15
CA LEU A 127 11.63 15.86 0.62
C LEU A 127 11.39 15.95 2.13
N ASN A 128 10.70 16.99 2.59
CA ASN A 128 10.35 17.14 4.00
C ASN A 128 9.47 15.97 4.46
N TYR A 129 8.47 15.58 3.68
CA TYR A 129 7.64 14.42 3.99
C TYR A 129 8.48 13.14 4.12
N ARG A 130 9.38 12.86 3.17
CA ARG A 130 10.25 11.66 3.20
C ARG A 130 11.22 11.67 4.38
N ILE A 131 11.79 12.83 4.72
CA ILE A 131 12.65 12.97 5.92
C ILE A 131 11.84 12.68 7.18
N ALA A 132 10.60 13.18 7.26
CA ALA A 132 9.69 12.88 8.36
C ALA A 132 9.42 11.37 8.47
N GLU A 133 9.15 10.69 7.33
CA GLU A 133 8.93 9.24 7.29
C GLU A 133 10.17 8.45 7.78
N ILE A 134 11.38 8.89 7.43
CA ILE A 134 12.61 8.25 7.92
C ILE A 134 12.73 8.44 9.45
N TYR A 135 12.49 9.64 9.98
CA TYR A 135 12.49 9.86 11.42
C TYR A 135 11.42 9.05 12.14
N ARG A 136 10.22 8.92 11.56
CA ARG A 136 9.15 8.08 12.10
C ARG A 136 9.56 6.59 12.12
N SER A 137 10.19 6.10 11.07
CA SER A 137 10.71 4.73 10.98
C SER A 137 11.86 4.46 11.96
N ALA A 138 12.65 5.49 12.28
CA ALA A 138 13.78 5.38 13.21
C ALA A 138 13.34 5.26 14.69
N GLY A 139 12.06 5.47 14.99
CA GLY A 139 11.48 5.20 16.32
C GLY A 139 11.02 6.43 17.09
N SER A 140 10.42 6.19 18.26
CA SER A 140 9.78 7.20 19.10
C SER A 140 10.68 8.36 19.52
N ASP A 141 11.97 8.11 19.74
CA ASP A 141 12.95 9.12 20.14
C ASP A 141 13.09 10.26 19.10
N TYR A 142 12.71 9.98 17.87
CA TYR A 142 12.75 10.93 16.76
C TYR A 142 11.39 11.57 16.43
N ALA A 143 10.35 11.23 17.17
CA ALA A 143 8.97 11.69 16.88
C ALA A 143 8.86 13.23 16.77
N GLN A 144 9.53 13.99 17.63
CA GLN A 144 9.49 15.46 17.55
C GLN A 144 10.15 16.00 16.28
N LYS A 145 11.22 15.34 15.80
CA LYS A 145 11.85 15.71 14.51
C LYS A 145 10.93 15.37 13.35
N ALA A 146 10.31 14.17 13.36
CA ALA A 146 9.33 13.78 12.35
C ALA A 146 8.18 14.80 12.26
N ILE A 147 7.61 15.20 13.40
CA ILE A 147 6.54 16.21 13.49
C ILE A 147 6.97 17.51 12.82
N SER A 148 8.16 18.05 13.12
CA SER A 148 8.64 19.31 12.53
C SER A 148 8.78 19.24 11.00
N TYR A 149 9.22 18.11 10.47
CA TYR A 149 9.33 17.91 9.02
C TYR A 149 7.97 17.71 8.35
N TYR A 150 7.00 17.05 9.02
CA TYR A 150 5.62 17.00 8.53
C TYR A 150 4.97 18.38 8.51
N GLU A 151 5.24 19.23 9.50
CA GLU A 151 4.77 20.64 9.54
C GLU A 151 5.31 21.48 8.37
N ALA A 152 6.51 21.16 7.89
CA ALA A 152 7.16 21.82 6.76
C ALA A 152 6.77 21.22 5.39
N SER A 153 5.81 20.29 5.36
CA SER A 153 5.38 19.60 4.14
C SER A 153 3.90 19.86 3.85
N ASP A 154 3.60 20.14 2.58
CA ASP A 154 2.22 20.24 2.06
C ASP A 154 1.70 18.89 1.52
N ASN A 155 2.41 17.78 1.77
CA ASN A 155 1.94 16.47 1.37
C ASN A 155 0.62 16.14 2.10
N PRO A 156 -0.42 15.67 1.39
CA PRO A 156 -1.73 15.39 2.00
C PRO A 156 -1.71 14.43 3.20
N LEU A 157 -0.70 13.56 3.28
CA LEU A 157 -0.55 12.61 4.37
C LEU A 157 0.20 13.19 5.59
N SER A 158 0.86 14.33 5.45
CA SER A 158 1.68 14.93 6.52
C SER A 158 0.85 15.25 7.76
N ASP A 159 -0.31 15.84 7.59
CA ASP A 159 -1.21 16.18 8.71
C ASP A 159 -1.69 14.92 9.42
N ALA A 160 -1.99 13.86 8.68
CA ALA A 160 -2.45 12.59 9.25
C ALA A 160 -1.35 11.89 10.07
N HIS A 161 -0.15 11.79 9.54
CA HIS A 161 1.00 11.20 10.25
C HIS A 161 1.45 12.05 11.43
N ARG A 162 1.40 13.38 11.30
CA ARG A 162 1.67 14.30 12.40
C ARG A 162 0.70 14.08 13.56
N LEU A 163 -0.61 14.00 13.26
CA LEU A 163 -1.63 13.76 14.28
C LEU A 163 -1.46 12.38 14.93
N GLU A 164 -1.19 11.33 14.13
CA GLU A 164 -0.92 9.98 14.63
C GLU A 164 0.26 9.96 15.60
N LEU A 165 1.38 10.62 15.26
CA LEU A 165 2.55 10.69 16.14
C LEU A 165 2.28 11.44 17.46
N VAL A 166 1.58 12.57 17.40
CA VAL A 166 1.21 13.31 18.62
C VAL A 166 0.27 12.47 19.48
N TYR A 167 -0.65 11.73 18.85
CA TYR A 167 -1.59 10.85 19.54
C TYR A 167 -0.90 9.68 20.26
N THR A 168 0.01 9.01 19.57
CA THR A 168 0.76 7.86 20.10
C THR A 168 1.77 8.25 21.18
N ASN A 169 2.26 9.49 21.17
CA ASN A 169 3.10 10.06 22.23
C ASN A 169 2.30 10.50 23.49
N GLU A 170 0.98 10.29 23.48
CA GLU A 170 0.08 10.53 24.61
C GLU A 170 -0.04 11.99 25.11
N ASP A 171 0.42 12.97 24.34
CA ASP A 171 0.25 14.39 24.61
C ASP A 171 -1.14 14.84 24.16
N LYS A 172 -2.12 14.76 25.08
CA LYS A 172 -3.52 15.10 24.79
C LYS A 172 -3.70 16.57 24.40
N ASP A 173 -3.05 17.49 25.07
CA ASP A 173 -3.25 18.93 24.83
C ASP A 173 -2.67 19.32 23.46
N LYS A 174 -1.51 18.78 23.13
CA LYS A 174 -0.90 18.95 21.80
C LYS A 174 -1.75 18.29 20.72
N PHE A 175 -2.30 17.09 20.99
CA PHE A 175 -3.20 16.39 20.06
C PHE A 175 -4.41 17.28 19.73
N LEU A 176 -5.12 17.80 20.73
CA LEU A 176 -6.32 18.62 20.52
C LEU A 176 -6.01 19.88 19.71
N LYS A 177 -4.88 20.52 19.97
CA LYS A 177 -4.43 21.70 19.22
C LYS A 177 -4.11 21.37 17.74
N VAL A 178 -3.39 20.28 17.50
CA VAL A 178 -3.04 19.83 16.14
C VAL A 178 -4.30 19.41 15.38
N GLU A 179 -5.20 18.71 16.05
CA GLU A 179 -6.47 18.29 15.45
C GLU A 179 -7.33 19.49 15.05
N GLU A 180 -7.46 20.51 15.89
CA GLU A 180 -8.19 21.75 15.57
C GLU A 180 -7.64 22.44 14.31
N ASP A 181 -6.32 22.50 14.15
CA ASP A 181 -5.68 23.09 12.97
C ASP A 181 -5.98 22.25 11.69
N ILE A 182 -6.00 20.93 11.81
CA ILE A 182 -6.30 20.03 10.70
C ILE A 182 -7.78 20.12 10.28
N ILE A 183 -8.69 20.19 11.24
CA ILE A 183 -10.14 20.35 10.97
C ILE A 183 -10.39 21.63 10.15
N LYS A 184 -9.72 22.75 10.46
CA LYS A 184 -9.81 23.98 9.69
C LYS A 184 -9.39 23.84 8.24
N LYS A 185 -8.44 22.95 7.94
CA LYS A 185 -7.99 22.65 6.57
C LYS A 185 -8.98 21.74 5.80
N ARG A 186 -9.97 21.15 6.48
CA ARG A 186 -10.95 20.21 5.91
C ARG A 186 -10.32 19.00 5.20
N VAL A 187 -9.21 18.51 5.74
CA VAL A 187 -8.54 17.31 5.21
C VAL A 187 -9.32 16.07 5.63
N ALA A 188 -9.58 15.18 4.68
CA ALA A 188 -10.27 13.91 4.89
C ALA A 188 -9.44 12.76 4.32
N THR A 189 -8.82 11.96 5.18
CA THR A 189 -8.06 10.77 4.79
C THR A 189 -8.39 9.59 5.70
N PRO A 190 -8.21 8.34 5.24
CA PRO A 190 -8.45 7.16 6.08
C PRO A 190 -7.66 7.17 7.39
N LEU A 191 -6.37 7.54 7.35
CA LEU A 191 -5.54 7.59 8.55
C LEU A 191 -6.02 8.64 9.54
N LEU A 192 -6.38 9.84 9.08
CA LEU A 192 -6.96 10.88 9.94
C LEU A 192 -8.22 10.38 10.63
N ALA A 193 -9.13 9.77 9.87
CA ALA A 193 -10.37 9.24 10.42
C ALA A 193 -10.10 8.17 11.49
N ALA A 194 -9.19 7.23 11.22
CA ALA A 194 -8.84 6.20 12.19
C ALA A 194 -8.31 6.78 13.50
N VAL A 195 -7.40 7.77 13.44
CA VAL A 195 -6.85 8.43 14.63
C VAL A 195 -7.92 9.24 15.37
N GLN A 196 -8.73 10.04 14.64
CA GLN A 196 -9.75 10.90 15.22
C GLN A 196 -10.88 10.08 15.88
N SER A 197 -11.38 9.03 15.22
CA SER A 197 -12.42 8.17 15.78
C SER A 197 -11.93 7.42 17.02
N HIS A 198 -10.68 6.91 16.98
CA HIS A 198 -10.09 6.28 18.16
C HIS A 198 -9.92 7.30 19.32
N ALA A 199 -9.41 8.49 19.04
CA ALA A 199 -9.23 9.54 20.03
C ALA A 199 -10.57 10.05 20.61
N ALA A 200 -11.62 10.11 19.79
CA ALA A 200 -12.95 10.50 20.22
C ALA A 200 -13.48 9.58 21.34
N ILE A 201 -13.29 8.27 21.18
CA ILE A 201 -13.67 7.28 22.21
C ILE A 201 -12.75 7.42 23.44
N ARG A 202 -11.42 7.45 23.22
CA ARG A 202 -10.45 7.52 24.31
C ARG A 202 -10.63 8.76 25.19
N TYR A 203 -10.83 9.92 24.57
CA TYR A 203 -10.94 11.20 25.27
C TYR A 203 -12.37 11.60 25.62
N ASN A 204 -13.36 10.78 25.24
CA ASN A 204 -14.80 11.04 25.41
C ASN A 204 -15.20 12.40 24.81
N LYS A 205 -14.86 12.60 23.54
CA LYS A 205 -15.17 13.80 22.75
C LYS A 205 -15.98 13.46 21.49
N ILE A 206 -16.51 14.47 20.83
CA ILE A 206 -17.16 14.31 19.52
C ILE A 206 -16.11 13.87 18.50
N ASP A 207 -16.47 12.92 17.63
CA ASP A 207 -15.67 12.58 16.46
C ASP A 207 -15.92 13.60 15.34
N GLU A 208 -14.90 14.37 15.04
CA GLU A 208 -14.95 15.42 14.03
C GLU A 208 -14.31 15.01 12.69
N ASN A 209 -13.97 13.73 12.51
CA ASN A 209 -13.45 13.26 11.26
C ASN A 209 -14.45 13.53 10.11
N LEU A 210 -13.93 13.92 8.95
CA LEU A 210 -14.72 14.23 7.77
C LEU A 210 -14.80 13.07 6.78
N PHE A 211 -13.91 12.08 6.92
CA PHE A 211 -13.81 10.98 5.97
C PHE A 211 -15.00 10.02 6.08
N CYS A 212 -15.23 9.48 7.26
CA CYS A 212 -16.27 8.47 7.50
C CYS A 212 -16.60 8.41 8.99
N LYS A 213 -17.73 9.00 9.42
CA LYS A 213 -18.08 9.14 10.84
C LYS A 213 -18.49 7.83 11.50
N ASP A 214 -19.29 7.03 10.81
CA ASP A 214 -19.64 5.68 11.25
C ASP A 214 -19.17 4.65 10.21
N PRO A 215 -17.91 4.21 10.28
CA PRO A 215 -17.39 3.32 9.29
C PRO A 215 -18.04 1.92 9.31
N PHE A 216 -18.70 1.52 10.38
CA PHE A 216 -19.41 0.24 10.44
C PHE A 216 -20.69 0.22 9.60
N GLU A 217 -21.29 1.39 9.34
CA GLU A 217 -22.42 1.53 8.42
C GLU A 217 -22.05 1.16 6.98
N PHE A 218 -20.78 1.41 6.61
CA PHE A 218 -20.26 1.19 5.28
C PHE A 218 -19.58 -0.18 5.09
N ILE A 219 -19.67 -1.07 6.09
CA ILE A 219 -19.22 -2.46 5.91
C ILE A 219 -20.29 -3.21 5.15
N HIS A 220 -19.99 -3.59 3.91
CA HIS A 220 -20.89 -4.32 3.02
C HIS A 220 -20.37 -5.73 2.76
N HIS A 221 -21.17 -6.72 3.14
CA HIS A 221 -20.90 -8.14 2.92
C HIS A 221 -21.88 -8.68 1.88
N SER A 222 -21.36 -9.36 0.87
CA SER A 222 -22.18 -10.06 -0.13
C SER A 222 -21.46 -11.32 -0.61
N ARG A 223 -22.21 -12.24 -1.23
CA ARG A 223 -21.67 -13.47 -1.82
C ARG A 223 -21.66 -13.38 -3.33
N LEU A 224 -20.55 -13.78 -3.94
CA LEU A 224 -20.45 -13.98 -5.38
C LEU A 224 -21.02 -15.34 -5.76
N THR A 225 -21.70 -15.40 -6.90
CA THR A 225 -22.33 -16.61 -7.43
C THR A 225 -21.84 -16.93 -8.84
N GLU A 226 -22.29 -18.03 -9.41
CA GLU A 226 -21.99 -18.38 -10.80
C GLU A 226 -22.53 -17.34 -11.79
N ASP A 227 -23.65 -16.68 -11.48
CA ASP A 227 -24.18 -15.58 -12.29
C ASP A 227 -23.25 -14.36 -12.33
N ASP A 228 -22.42 -14.18 -11.32
CA ASP A 228 -21.36 -13.17 -11.30
C ASP A 228 -20.11 -13.61 -12.08
N GLY A 229 -20.09 -14.82 -12.60
CA GLY A 229 -18.90 -15.44 -13.21
C GLY A 229 -17.93 -16.05 -12.19
N PHE A 230 -18.29 -16.07 -10.90
CA PHE A 230 -17.47 -16.67 -9.84
C PHE A 230 -17.84 -18.12 -9.63
N ASN A 231 -17.05 -19.01 -10.21
CA ASN A 231 -17.26 -20.46 -10.20
C ASN A 231 -16.02 -21.23 -9.74
N SER A 232 -16.18 -22.53 -9.55
CA SER A 232 -15.12 -23.43 -9.07
C SER A 232 -13.89 -23.46 -9.99
N SER A 233 -14.06 -23.30 -11.29
CA SER A 233 -12.96 -23.25 -12.27
C SER A 233 -12.14 -21.98 -12.08
N LEU A 234 -12.77 -20.82 -11.93
CA LEU A 234 -12.09 -19.57 -11.66
C LEU A 234 -11.29 -19.64 -10.34
N VAL A 235 -11.94 -20.12 -9.26
CA VAL A 235 -11.28 -20.27 -7.95
C VAL A 235 -10.07 -21.20 -8.04
N SER A 236 -10.21 -22.36 -8.69
CA SER A 236 -9.11 -23.32 -8.87
C SER A 236 -7.93 -22.71 -9.64
N ASN A 237 -8.21 -21.93 -10.69
CA ASN A 237 -7.18 -21.23 -11.45
C ASN A 237 -6.46 -20.17 -10.59
N LEU A 238 -7.19 -19.36 -9.82
CA LEU A 238 -6.61 -18.34 -8.93
C LEU A 238 -5.75 -18.98 -7.84
N LEU A 239 -6.19 -20.08 -7.25
CA LEU A 239 -5.42 -20.83 -6.24
C LEU A 239 -4.15 -21.46 -6.84
N ARG A 240 -4.20 -21.93 -8.09
CA ARG A 240 -3.01 -22.42 -8.82
C ARG A 240 -2.02 -21.27 -9.08
N LEU A 241 -2.50 -20.14 -9.59
CA LEU A 241 -1.65 -18.97 -9.87
C LEU A 241 -0.97 -18.42 -8.61
N LYS A 242 -1.62 -18.53 -7.45
CA LYS A 242 -1.03 -18.15 -6.17
C LYS A 242 0.30 -18.85 -5.90
N SER A 243 0.45 -20.14 -6.28
CA SER A 243 1.69 -20.90 -6.04
C SER A 243 2.92 -20.38 -6.79
N ASP A 244 2.71 -19.59 -7.82
CA ASP A 244 3.76 -19.02 -8.67
C ASP A 244 4.16 -17.59 -8.24
N LEU A 245 3.54 -17.06 -7.17
CA LEU A 245 3.82 -15.71 -6.68
C LEU A 245 4.95 -15.70 -5.66
N ASP A 246 5.81 -14.68 -5.78
CA ASP A 246 6.76 -14.35 -4.71
C ASP A 246 5.99 -13.89 -3.46
N THR A 247 6.56 -14.19 -2.28
CA THR A 247 5.99 -13.80 -1.00
C THR A 247 6.82 -12.72 -0.31
N VAL A 248 6.15 -11.90 0.50
CA VAL A 248 6.78 -10.87 1.34
C VAL A 248 6.47 -11.14 2.80
N SER A 249 7.40 -10.76 3.67
CA SER A 249 7.18 -10.79 5.11
C SER A 249 6.16 -9.72 5.51
N GLN A 250 5.13 -10.14 6.28
CA GLN A 250 4.14 -9.24 6.87
C GLN A 250 4.16 -9.43 8.39
N SER A 251 4.60 -8.40 9.11
CA SER A 251 4.83 -8.48 10.57
C SER A 251 3.58 -8.77 11.40
N LEU A 252 2.40 -8.46 10.88
CA LEU A 252 1.12 -8.70 11.55
C LEU A 252 0.51 -10.06 11.21
N LEU A 253 1.10 -10.78 10.26
CA LEU A 253 0.62 -12.08 9.81
C LEU A 253 1.34 -13.19 10.58
N SER A 254 0.59 -13.98 11.33
CA SER A 254 1.07 -15.17 12.01
C SER A 254 0.68 -16.41 11.22
N ASN A 255 1.60 -17.36 11.10
CA ASN A 255 1.44 -18.64 10.41
C ASN A 255 0.75 -18.51 9.04
N GLY A 256 1.27 -17.62 8.20
CA GLY A 256 0.74 -17.35 6.86
C GLY A 256 1.75 -16.67 5.96
N GLU A 257 1.34 -16.44 4.71
CA GLU A 257 2.13 -15.81 3.66
C GLU A 257 1.30 -14.77 2.92
N GLN A 258 1.96 -13.69 2.48
CA GLN A 258 1.36 -12.67 1.64
C GLN A 258 2.13 -12.58 0.32
N SER A 259 1.42 -12.50 -0.82
CA SER A 259 2.07 -12.30 -2.10
C SER A 259 2.68 -10.91 -2.24
N ALA A 260 3.79 -10.83 -2.99
CA ALA A 260 4.43 -9.58 -3.36
C ALA A 260 3.69 -8.87 -4.50
N GLY A 261 3.85 -7.55 -4.57
CA GLY A 261 3.40 -6.73 -5.69
C GLY A 261 1.88 -6.57 -5.80
N ASN A 262 1.43 -6.15 -6.98
CA ASN A 262 0.01 -6.00 -7.29
C ASN A 262 -0.47 -7.16 -8.18
N PHE A 263 -1.29 -8.03 -7.61
CA PHE A 263 -1.86 -9.21 -8.27
C PHE A 263 -2.60 -8.86 -9.58
N PHE A 264 -3.28 -7.71 -9.63
CA PHE A 264 -4.08 -7.30 -10.79
C PHE A 264 -3.28 -6.77 -11.99
N LEU A 265 -1.95 -6.64 -11.88
CA LEU A 265 -1.11 -6.31 -13.03
C LEU A 265 -0.92 -7.47 -14.01
N SER A 266 -1.20 -8.69 -13.57
CA SER A 266 -1.15 -9.88 -14.44
C SER A 266 -2.20 -9.82 -15.55
N LYS A 267 -1.86 -10.41 -16.69
CA LYS A 267 -2.73 -10.53 -17.86
C LYS A 267 -3.39 -11.90 -17.97
N ASP A 268 -3.22 -12.76 -16.97
CA ASP A 268 -3.90 -14.05 -16.93
C ASP A 268 -5.42 -13.82 -17.02
N PRO A 269 -6.13 -14.56 -17.89
CA PRO A 269 -7.58 -14.38 -18.08
C PRO A 269 -8.39 -14.52 -16.78
N SER A 270 -7.96 -15.39 -15.85
CA SER A 270 -8.65 -15.58 -14.56
C SER A 270 -8.46 -14.36 -13.65
N ILE A 271 -7.27 -13.73 -13.67
CA ILE A 271 -6.99 -12.51 -12.91
C ILE A 271 -7.74 -11.32 -13.50
N VAL A 272 -7.79 -11.21 -14.83
CA VAL A 272 -8.58 -10.16 -15.49
C VAL A 272 -10.06 -10.31 -15.15
N LEU A 273 -10.59 -11.55 -15.20
CA LEU A 273 -12.00 -11.82 -14.89
C LEU A 273 -12.32 -11.46 -13.42
N VAL A 274 -11.54 -11.95 -12.44
CA VAL A 274 -11.82 -11.63 -11.03
C VAL A 274 -11.68 -10.16 -10.72
N ARG A 275 -10.72 -9.46 -11.36
CA ARG A 275 -10.61 -8.00 -11.26
C ARG A 275 -11.87 -7.28 -11.76
N ASP A 276 -12.40 -7.71 -12.90
CA ASP A 276 -13.59 -7.09 -13.48
C ASP A 276 -14.85 -7.37 -12.63
N ILE A 277 -14.98 -8.56 -12.03
CA ILE A 277 -16.00 -8.89 -11.03
C ILE A 277 -15.88 -7.94 -9.82
N ILE A 278 -14.68 -7.77 -9.26
CA ILE A 278 -14.44 -6.88 -8.12
C ILE A 278 -14.81 -5.42 -8.47
N LEU A 279 -14.40 -4.92 -9.64
CA LEU A 279 -14.76 -3.57 -10.09
C LEU A 279 -16.28 -3.41 -10.22
N GLY A 280 -16.99 -4.42 -10.70
CA GLY A 280 -18.45 -4.45 -10.72
C GLY A 280 -19.06 -4.32 -9.32
N ARG A 281 -18.51 -5.04 -8.33
CA ARG A 281 -18.95 -4.96 -6.93
C ARG A 281 -18.63 -3.61 -6.28
N ILE A 282 -17.48 -3.01 -6.60
CA ILE A 282 -17.13 -1.65 -6.15
C ILE A 282 -18.12 -0.62 -6.72
N ASN A 283 -18.49 -0.72 -8.00
CA ASN A 283 -19.47 0.17 -8.60
C ASN A 283 -20.86 -0.01 -7.98
N HIS A 284 -21.27 -1.23 -7.70
CA HIS A 284 -22.51 -1.51 -6.98
C HIS A 284 -22.48 -0.92 -5.56
N TYR A 285 -21.39 -1.11 -4.84
CA TYR A 285 -21.15 -0.54 -3.51
C TYR A 285 -21.33 0.98 -3.50
N ARG A 286 -20.75 1.69 -4.46
CA ARG A 286 -20.91 3.14 -4.61
C ARG A 286 -22.37 3.55 -4.81
N SER A 287 -23.13 2.77 -5.56
CA SER A 287 -24.56 3.05 -5.78
C SER A 287 -25.42 2.78 -4.55
N LEU A 288 -25.07 1.80 -3.70
CA LEU A 288 -25.76 1.54 -2.44
C LEU A 288 -25.68 2.72 -1.47
N PHE A 289 -24.52 3.39 -1.44
CA PHE A 289 -24.26 4.50 -0.53
C PHE A 289 -24.39 5.88 -1.20
N ALA A 290 -24.93 5.94 -2.42
CA ALA A 290 -25.14 7.20 -3.13
C ALA A 290 -25.99 8.18 -2.29
N GLY A 291 -25.54 9.44 -2.20
CA GLY A 291 -26.21 10.48 -1.41
C GLY A 291 -25.74 10.59 0.05
N LYS A 292 -24.88 9.69 0.55
CA LYS A 292 -24.20 9.91 1.82
C LYS A 292 -23.21 11.08 1.71
N THR A 293 -23.13 11.88 2.79
CA THR A 293 -22.36 13.13 2.82
C THR A 293 -20.92 12.98 3.31
N ASP A 294 -20.56 11.82 3.88
CA ASP A 294 -19.20 11.51 4.27
C ASP A 294 -18.25 11.66 3.09
N ALA A 295 -17.06 12.23 3.31
CA ALA A 295 -16.10 12.42 2.24
C ALA A 295 -15.67 11.09 1.58
N PHE A 296 -15.76 10.01 2.31
CA PHE A 296 -15.56 8.64 1.80
C PHE A 296 -16.41 8.35 0.55
N ILE A 297 -17.66 8.83 0.50
CA ILE A 297 -18.58 8.66 -0.63
C ILE A 297 -18.60 9.90 -1.53
N SER A 298 -18.74 11.10 -0.95
CA SER A 298 -18.90 12.34 -1.71
C SER A 298 -17.65 12.76 -2.49
N ASN A 299 -16.46 12.40 -1.98
CA ASN A 299 -15.17 12.69 -2.59
C ASN A 299 -14.50 11.42 -3.16
N TRP A 300 -15.30 10.48 -3.67
CA TRP A 300 -14.75 9.27 -4.27
C TRP A 300 -13.70 9.59 -5.33
N PRO A 301 -12.51 8.98 -5.32
CA PRO A 301 -11.45 9.31 -6.25
C PRO A 301 -11.86 8.99 -7.70
N GLU A 302 -11.70 9.98 -8.60
CA GLU A 302 -11.94 9.79 -10.03
C GLU A 302 -10.90 8.87 -10.67
N ASN A 303 -9.64 9.02 -10.24
CA ASN A 303 -8.53 8.21 -10.71
C ASN A 303 -7.99 7.36 -9.55
N TYR A 304 -7.94 6.05 -9.77
CA TYR A 304 -7.41 5.10 -8.79
C TYR A 304 -6.86 3.84 -9.45
N GLU A 305 -5.97 3.19 -8.75
CA GLU A 305 -5.51 1.84 -9.06
C GLU A 305 -6.20 0.84 -8.14
N LEU A 306 -6.65 -0.29 -8.70
CA LEU A 306 -7.01 -1.44 -7.89
C LEU A 306 -5.72 -2.22 -7.59
N HIS A 307 -5.34 -2.26 -6.32
CA HIS A 307 -4.15 -2.95 -5.85
C HIS A 307 -4.53 -4.17 -5.04
N GLY A 308 -4.14 -5.37 -5.48
CA GLY A 308 -4.53 -6.62 -4.83
C GLY A 308 -3.34 -7.50 -4.50
N TRP A 309 -3.50 -8.32 -3.47
CA TRP A 309 -2.55 -9.34 -3.03
C TRP A 309 -3.26 -10.54 -2.42
N ILE A 310 -2.61 -11.69 -2.47
CA ILE A 310 -3.13 -12.90 -1.84
C ILE A 310 -2.58 -13.02 -0.42
N VAL A 311 -3.46 -13.35 0.52
CA VAL A 311 -3.11 -13.72 1.89
C VAL A 311 -3.52 -15.18 2.11
N ASP A 312 -2.54 -16.01 2.45
CA ASP A 312 -2.71 -17.43 2.72
C ASP A 312 -2.36 -17.72 4.17
N ILE A 313 -3.36 -18.07 4.97
CA ILE A 313 -3.21 -18.33 6.40
C ILE A 313 -3.41 -19.83 6.65
N ARG A 314 -2.50 -20.41 7.43
CA ARG A 314 -2.51 -21.81 7.84
C ARG A 314 -3.14 -21.96 9.22
N LYS A 315 -3.37 -23.21 9.63
CA LYS A 315 -3.89 -23.60 10.95
C LYS A 315 -3.31 -22.78 12.10
N GLY A 316 -4.15 -22.23 12.96
CA GLY A 316 -3.77 -21.40 14.10
C GLY A 316 -3.25 -20.00 13.75
N GLY A 317 -3.14 -19.70 12.44
CA GLY A 317 -2.68 -18.40 11.98
C GLY A 317 -3.75 -17.33 12.05
N SER A 318 -3.31 -16.07 12.03
CA SER A 318 -4.17 -14.90 12.08
C SER A 318 -3.49 -13.69 11.44
N LEU A 319 -4.26 -12.67 11.14
CA LEU A 319 -3.75 -11.35 10.75
C LEU A 319 -4.16 -10.33 11.81
N GLY A 320 -3.18 -9.68 12.42
CA GLY A 320 -3.39 -8.70 13.49
C GLY A 320 -4.14 -7.45 13.05
N GLY A 321 -4.70 -6.72 14.03
CA GLY A 321 -5.50 -5.53 13.76
C GLY A 321 -4.71 -4.42 13.05
N HIS A 322 -5.15 -4.05 11.86
CA HIS A 322 -4.53 -3.02 11.02
C HIS A 322 -5.58 -2.29 10.17
N MET A 323 -5.18 -1.18 9.57
CA MET A 323 -5.95 -0.43 8.58
C MET A 323 -5.05 -0.06 7.39
N HIS A 324 -5.66 0.34 6.28
CA HIS A 324 -4.90 0.63 5.06
C HIS A 324 -4.77 2.14 4.83
N LYS A 325 -3.64 2.71 5.28
CA LYS A 325 -3.40 4.17 5.29
C LYS A 325 -3.49 4.84 3.91
N LEU A 326 -3.17 4.12 2.84
CA LEU A 326 -3.15 4.60 1.46
C LEU A 326 -4.35 4.14 0.62
N GLY A 327 -5.17 3.25 1.17
CA GLY A 327 -6.41 2.82 0.52
C GLY A 327 -7.51 3.85 0.73
N TRP A 328 -8.47 3.91 -0.17
CA TRP A 328 -9.73 4.63 -0.01
C TRP A 328 -10.83 3.69 0.45
N LEU A 329 -11.06 2.65 -0.32
CA LEU A 329 -11.89 1.49 0.00
C LEU A 329 -10.98 0.27 0.06
N SER A 330 -11.17 -0.58 1.05
CA SER A 330 -10.54 -1.90 1.15
C SER A 330 -11.56 -3.00 0.94
N GLY A 331 -11.10 -4.15 0.49
CA GLY A 331 -11.96 -5.31 0.32
C GLY A 331 -11.21 -6.63 0.44
N SER A 332 -11.98 -7.66 0.73
CA SER A 332 -11.52 -9.04 0.85
C SER A 332 -12.47 -9.97 0.11
N LEU A 333 -11.96 -10.67 -0.90
CA LEU A 333 -12.66 -11.77 -1.57
C LEU A 333 -12.08 -13.10 -1.06
N TYR A 334 -12.94 -13.94 -0.51
CA TYR A 334 -12.55 -15.20 0.12
C TYR A 334 -12.55 -16.33 -0.91
N LEU A 335 -11.35 -16.69 -1.39
CA LEU A 335 -11.17 -17.73 -2.41
C LEU A 335 -11.32 -19.14 -1.83
N LYS A 336 -10.87 -19.33 -0.59
CA LYS A 336 -11.00 -20.58 0.15
C LYS A 336 -11.13 -20.32 1.64
N ILE A 337 -12.21 -20.77 2.25
CA ILE A 337 -12.40 -20.80 3.70
C ILE A 337 -12.50 -22.26 4.11
N PRO A 338 -11.66 -22.73 5.06
CA PRO A 338 -11.74 -24.09 5.57
C PRO A 338 -13.06 -24.32 6.31
N MET A 339 -13.49 -25.58 6.36
CA MET A 339 -14.59 -25.95 7.24
C MET A 339 -14.12 -25.81 8.69
N THR A 340 -14.71 -24.89 9.43
CA THR A 340 -14.36 -24.60 10.83
C THR A 340 -15.31 -25.31 11.79
N LEU A 341 -14.82 -25.64 12.97
CA LEU A 341 -15.60 -26.29 14.01
C LEU A 341 -16.31 -25.29 14.91
N SER A 342 -15.87 -24.04 14.94
CA SER A 342 -16.39 -22.96 15.76
C SER A 342 -16.93 -21.81 14.90
N PRO A 343 -18.08 -21.22 15.25
CA PRO A 343 -18.70 -20.17 14.43
C PRO A 343 -17.84 -18.93 14.21
N SER A 344 -16.91 -18.62 15.12
CA SER A 344 -16.06 -17.42 15.01
C SER A 344 -14.72 -17.68 14.33
N GLU A 345 -14.34 -18.94 14.11
CA GLU A 345 -13.01 -19.25 13.55
C GLU A 345 -12.84 -18.79 12.11
N GLY A 346 -11.70 -18.12 11.85
CA GLY A 346 -11.36 -17.60 10.53
C GLY A 346 -12.14 -16.35 10.11
N ASN A 347 -13.08 -15.86 10.93
CA ASN A 347 -13.88 -14.67 10.64
C ASN A 347 -13.03 -13.40 10.59
N ILE A 348 -13.58 -12.37 9.97
CA ILE A 348 -13.04 -11.01 10.00
C ILE A 348 -13.74 -10.19 11.09
N VAL A 349 -12.95 -9.48 11.89
CA VAL A 349 -13.46 -8.57 12.93
C VAL A 349 -13.01 -7.16 12.60
N PHE A 350 -13.96 -6.26 12.50
CA PHE A 350 -13.76 -4.83 12.35
C PHE A 350 -13.78 -4.17 13.72
N SER A 351 -12.92 -3.14 13.90
CA SER A 351 -12.81 -2.42 15.17
C SER A 351 -12.46 -0.96 14.93
N LEU A 352 -12.77 -0.08 15.87
CA LEU A 352 -12.22 1.26 15.95
C LEU A 352 -10.91 1.30 16.74
N ASN A 353 -10.37 0.15 17.14
CA ASN A 353 -9.09 0.02 17.83
C ASN A 353 -8.13 -0.88 17.02
N GLY A 354 -6.88 -0.46 16.91
CA GLY A 354 -5.82 -1.20 16.23
C GLY A 354 -4.49 -0.44 16.27
N ALA A 355 -3.50 -0.91 15.51
CA ALA A 355 -2.18 -0.31 15.39
C ALA A 355 -1.48 -0.02 16.73
N ASN A 356 -1.82 -0.72 17.80
CA ASN A 356 -1.33 -0.50 19.18
C ASN A 356 -1.57 0.93 19.69
N TYR A 357 -2.65 1.58 19.26
CA TYR A 357 -3.01 2.88 19.80
C TYR A 357 -3.34 2.78 21.28
N PRO A 358 -3.01 3.81 22.09
CA PRO A 358 -3.22 3.78 23.52
C PRO A 358 -4.73 3.84 23.85
N THR A 359 -5.28 2.79 24.47
CA THR A 359 -6.71 2.66 24.74
C THR A 359 -7.12 3.25 26.09
N GLY A 360 -6.19 3.32 27.06
CA GLY A 360 -6.53 3.57 28.46
C GLY A 360 -7.47 2.49 29.01
N SER A 361 -8.53 2.92 29.69
CA SER A 361 -9.57 2.02 30.23
C SER A 361 -10.81 1.92 29.31
N LYS A 362 -10.74 2.36 28.08
CA LYS A 362 -11.89 2.41 27.17
C LYS A 362 -12.09 1.09 26.43
N ILE A 363 -13.36 0.76 26.21
CA ILE A 363 -13.79 -0.33 25.36
C ILE A 363 -14.15 0.25 24.00
N PHE A 364 -13.63 -0.34 22.94
CA PHE A 364 -13.88 0.09 21.57
C PHE A 364 -14.91 -0.85 20.93
N PRO A 365 -15.81 -0.31 20.09
CA PRO A 365 -16.77 -1.14 19.39
C PRO A 365 -16.08 -2.05 18.38
N GLU A 366 -16.64 -3.25 18.24
CA GLU A 366 -16.22 -4.25 17.26
C GLU A 366 -17.43 -4.81 16.52
N LYS A 367 -17.19 -5.24 15.27
CA LYS A 367 -18.20 -5.92 14.45
C LYS A 367 -17.54 -7.13 13.81
N GLU A 368 -17.97 -8.32 14.22
CA GLU A 368 -17.58 -9.56 13.59
C GLU A 368 -18.45 -9.83 12.36
N VAL A 369 -17.85 -10.33 11.28
CA VAL A 369 -18.55 -10.78 10.09
C VAL A 369 -18.13 -12.21 9.80
N GLU A 370 -19.12 -13.10 9.82
CA GLU A 370 -18.97 -14.49 9.40
C GLU A 370 -18.75 -14.54 7.88
N ILE A 371 -17.79 -15.35 7.46
CA ILE A 371 -17.37 -15.41 6.05
C ILE A 371 -17.29 -16.84 5.56
N GLY A 372 -17.56 -17.01 4.26
CA GLY A 372 -17.42 -18.27 3.56
C GLY A 372 -16.74 -18.12 2.20
N THR A 373 -16.41 -19.21 1.56
CA THR A 373 -15.86 -19.19 0.19
C THR A 373 -16.83 -18.50 -0.75
N GLY A 374 -16.32 -17.54 -1.54
CA GLY A 374 -17.10 -16.71 -2.47
C GLY A 374 -17.65 -15.41 -1.85
N ASP A 375 -17.51 -15.24 -0.54
CA ASP A 375 -17.90 -13.97 0.08
C ASP A 375 -16.92 -12.85 -0.31
N ILE A 376 -17.48 -11.64 -0.47
CA ILE A 376 -16.74 -10.40 -0.65
C ILE A 376 -17.20 -9.40 0.40
N VAL A 377 -16.26 -8.81 1.12
CA VAL A 377 -16.51 -7.77 2.11
C VAL A 377 -15.80 -6.50 1.66
N LEU A 378 -16.55 -5.40 1.58
CA LEU A 378 -16.06 -4.06 1.22
C LEU A 378 -16.26 -3.12 2.39
N PHE A 379 -15.26 -2.29 2.68
CA PHE A 379 -15.27 -1.40 3.85
C PHE A 379 -14.34 -0.20 3.68
N PRO A 380 -14.59 0.93 4.37
CA PRO A 380 -13.68 2.08 4.36
C PRO A 380 -12.29 1.68 4.86
N SER A 381 -11.25 2.11 4.17
CA SER A 381 -9.86 1.77 4.54
C SER A 381 -9.44 2.32 5.91
N SER A 382 -10.24 3.23 6.51
CA SER A 382 -10.04 3.78 7.86
C SER A 382 -10.37 2.80 9.00
N VAL A 383 -11.10 1.72 8.72
CA VAL A 383 -11.50 0.74 9.73
C VAL A 383 -10.38 -0.24 10.01
N PHE A 384 -10.03 -0.40 11.27
CA PHE A 384 -9.16 -1.50 11.68
C PHE A 384 -9.89 -2.83 11.50
N HIS A 385 -9.15 -3.83 11.04
CA HIS A 385 -9.68 -5.17 10.89
C HIS A 385 -8.61 -6.21 11.16
N ARG A 386 -9.05 -7.39 11.63
CA ARG A 386 -8.22 -8.53 11.95
C ARG A 386 -8.89 -9.83 11.51
N THR A 387 -8.11 -10.89 11.34
CA THR A 387 -8.61 -12.24 11.13
C THR A 387 -8.48 -13.04 12.42
N LEU A 388 -9.55 -13.71 12.82
CA LEU A 388 -9.52 -14.63 13.95
C LEU A 388 -8.77 -15.92 13.58
N PRO A 389 -8.00 -16.52 14.48
CA PRO A 389 -7.36 -17.81 14.23
C PRO A 389 -8.40 -18.92 14.03
N PHE A 390 -8.00 -20.01 13.41
CA PHE A 390 -8.86 -21.16 13.16
C PHE A 390 -8.08 -22.47 13.33
N ASP A 391 -8.78 -23.55 13.65
CA ASP A 391 -8.21 -24.90 13.82
C ASP A 391 -8.68 -25.85 12.68
N SER A 392 -8.01 -25.75 11.53
CA SER A 392 -8.24 -26.61 10.38
C SER A 392 -6.93 -26.89 9.65
N GLU A 393 -6.78 -28.10 9.10
CA GLU A 393 -5.63 -28.45 8.24
C GLU A 393 -5.70 -27.78 6.85
N GLU A 394 -6.85 -27.23 6.47
CA GLU A 394 -7.00 -26.49 5.24
C GLU A 394 -6.60 -25.03 5.43
N ASN A 395 -5.94 -24.44 4.42
CA ASN A 395 -5.58 -23.02 4.44
C ASN A 395 -6.80 -22.13 4.17
N ARG A 396 -6.79 -20.95 4.80
CA ARG A 396 -7.67 -19.83 4.48
C ARG A 396 -6.97 -18.94 3.46
N VAL A 397 -7.56 -18.78 2.26
CA VAL A 397 -6.98 -17.98 1.18
C VAL A 397 -7.90 -16.84 0.80
N THR A 398 -7.36 -15.64 0.85
CA THR A 398 -8.07 -14.39 0.60
C THR A 398 -7.36 -13.59 -0.48
N LEU A 399 -8.08 -13.06 -1.45
CA LEU A 399 -7.63 -11.98 -2.33
C LEU A 399 -8.05 -10.66 -1.67
N ALA A 400 -7.10 -10.03 -1.00
CA ALA A 400 -7.28 -8.72 -0.42
C ALA A 400 -6.96 -7.62 -1.45
N PHE A 401 -7.62 -6.48 -1.36
CA PHE A 401 -7.41 -5.39 -2.30
C PHE A 401 -7.79 -4.02 -1.75
N ASP A 402 -7.20 -2.98 -2.35
CA ASP A 402 -7.48 -1.58 -2.10
C ASP A 402 -7.81 -0.84 -3.39
N VAL A 403 -8.74 0.10 -3.29
CA VAL A 403 -8.86 1.24 -4.20
C VAL A 403 -7.86 2.29 -3.73
N LYS A 404 -6.77 2.49 -4.49
CA LYS A 404 -5.70 3.47 -4.16
C LYS A 404 -5.82 4.68 -5.08
N PRO A 405 -6.13 5.88 -4.56
CA PRO A 405 -6.08 7.13 -5.32
C PRO A 405 -4.68 7.44 -5.85
N PHE A 406 -4.57 8.11 -7.00
CA PHE A 406 -3.32 8.64 -7.56
C PHE A 406 -3.52 9.94 -8.34
#